data_9ed47a68c35569cc3eee6e095703c6ad
#
_entry.id   9ed47a68c35569cc3eee6e095703c6ad
#
_cell.length_a   1.000
_cell.length_b   1.000
_cell.length_c   1.000
_cell.angle_alpha   90.00
_cell.angle_beta   90.00
_cell.angle_gamma   90.00
#
_symmetry.space_group_name_H-M   'P 1'
#
loop_
_entity.id
_entity.type
_entity.pdbx_description
1 polymer ?
#
loop_
_entity_poly.entity_id
_entity_poly.type
_entity_poly.pdbx_seq_one_letter_code
_entity_poly.pdbx_strand_id
1 'polypeptide(L)'
;MRGISYISIKKSLIIPLVLLMTLSSNAQDFHLSQYEASPMLINPAMTGMFKGDCRATLHYRSQWASIISNPFRSTALSFDTKFKDIKAGVYLLNTSAGSGKYNTTNFVLSGAYDYQLANSPHNHFAGGLQLGGIMKSINFNSLTFEDQYDPAGGGTFSNPTGETGGATSTFLPEVNLGFMYYYTNTNKRINPFLGASVLHLTEPNETLLNSTSKLPMRLNIHPGVKVNINSKFQFLMHGIVMKQENITEIMFSWMGYYHMESKDAFASYGITRRTNDDAVIAHIGLKYKQLEYRLSYDVNTSNLQSVSNSRGGFELSVIFISSKVNPT
;
A
#
# COMPACT_ATOMS: atom_id res chain seq x y z
N MET A 1 -3.08 21.95 -68.71
CA MET A 1 -2.59 20.68 -68.16
C MET A 1 -2.86 20.68 -66.68
N ARG A 2 -3.59 19.68 -66.21
CA ARG A 2 -4.20 19.63 -64.86
C ARG A 2 -3.17 19.10 -63.84
N GLY A 3 -2.82 19.84 -62.81
CA GLY A 3 -2.09 19.40 -61.63
C GLY A 3 -3.08 18.99 -60.55
N ILE A 4 -3.24 17.70 -60.29
CA ILE A 4 -4.14 17.15 -59.29
C ILE A 4 -3.44 17.22 -57.93
N SER A 5 -4.12 17.92 -57.01
CA SER A 5 -3.70 18.09 -55.59
C SER A 5 -3.83 16.78 -54.81
N TYR A 6 -2.71 16.19 -54.44
CA TYR A 6 -2.61 14.93 -53.68
C TYR A 6 -2.43 15.09 -52.15
N ILE A 7 -2.80 16.23 -51.57
CA ILE A 7 -2.43 16.54 -50.17
C ILE A 7 -3.62 16.50 -49.18
N SER A 8 -4.87 16.27 -49.65
CA SER A 8 -6.03 16.40 -48.75
C SER A 8 -6.49 15.09 -48.02
N ILE A 9 -6.01 13.92 -48.41
CA ILE A 9 -6.58 12.66 -47.90
C ILE A 9 -5.83 12.10 -46.66
N LYS A 10 -4.59 12.51 -46.43
CA LYS A 10 -3.80 11.98 -45.29
C LYS A 10 -4.11 12.61 -43.93
N LYS A 11 -4.69 13.81 -43.88
CA LYS A 11 -5.03 14.48 -42.60
C LYS A 11 -6.36 14.01 -41.99
N SER A 12 -7.31 13.55 -42.79
CA SER A 12 -8.62 13.10 -42.32
C SER A 12 -8.62 11.68 -41.75
N LEU A 13 -7.58 10.87 -41.99
CA LEU A 13 -7.47 9.51 -41.45
C LEU A 13 -6.70 9.41 -40.12
N ILE A 14 -5.98 10.46 -39.73
CA ILE A 14 -5.19 10.49 -38.49
C ILE A 14 -6.07 10.86 -37.30
N ILE A 15 -7.08 11.71 -37.50
CA ILE A 15 -8.01 12.17 -36.44
C ILE A 15 -8.86 11.01 -35.87
N PRO A 16 -9.47 10.09 -36.65
CA PRO A 16 -10.22 8.97 -36.06
C PRO A 16 -9.32 7.89 -35.42
N LEU A 17 -8.04 7.80 -35.78
CA LEU A 17 -7.12 6.83 -35.16
C LEU A 17 -6.66 7.29 -33.77
N VAL A 18 -6.60 8.58 -33.50
CA VAL A 18 -6.28 9.14 -32.17
C VAL A 18 -7.48 9.05 -31.24
N LEU A 19 -8.72 9.12 -31.76
CA LEU A 19 -9.94 9.01 -30.96
C LEU A 19 -10.26 7.55 -30.52
N LEU A 20 -9.59 6.56 -31.07
CA LEU A 20 -9.76 5.13 -30.72
C LEU A 20 -8.83 4.64 -29.61
N MET A 21 -7.93 5.49 -29.11
CA MET A 21 -7.16 5.19 -27.90
C MET A 21 -7.99 5.60 -26.68
N THR A 22 -9.07 4.90 -26.37
CA THR A 22 -9.61 4.86 -25.02
C THR A 22 -8.58 4.18 -24.16
N LEU A 23 -7.71 4.98 -23.55
CA LEU A 23 -6.81 4.51 -22.51
C LEU A 23 -7.69 4.06 -21.36
N SER A 24 -7.90 2.75 -21.24
CA SER A 24 -8.45 2.17 -20.01
C SER A 24 -7.44 2.49 -18.91
N SER A 25 -7.69 3.55 -18.15
CA SER A 25 -6.91 3.88 -16.97
C SER A 25 -7.31 2.90 -15.87
N ASN A 26 -6.55 1.84 -15.70
CA ASN A 26 -6.71 0.97 -14.56
C ASN A 26 -5.98 1.63 -13.38
N ALA A 27 -6.70 1.89 -12.30
CA ALA A 27 -6.13 2.41 -11.05
C ALA A 27 -6.04 1.28 -10.03
N GLN A 28 -4.88 1.12 -9.44
CA GLN A 28 -4.65 0.19 -8.33
C GLN A 28 -4.67 0.97 -7.02
N ASP A 29 -5.14 0.33 -5.94
CA ASP A 29 -5.07 0.89 -4.60
C ASP A 29 -3.64 1.14 -4.15
N PHE A 30 -3.51 2.11 -3.26
CA PHE A 30 -2.25 2.41 -2.60
C PHE A 30 -1.70 1.19 -1.85
N HIS A 31 -0.39 1.00 -1.95
CA HIS A 31 0.36 0.01 -1.19
C HIS A 31 1.66 0.60 -0.62
N LEU A 32 2.16 -0.03 0.43
CA LEU A 32 3.42 0.32 1.09
C LEU A 32 4.55 -0.56 0.56
N SER A 33 5.75 0.00 0.44
CA SER A 33 6.95 -0.79 0.14
C SER A 33 7.41 -1.60 1.36
N GLN A 34 7.21 -1.06 2.59
CA GLN A 34 7.39 -1.77 3.85
C GLN A 34 6.09 -2.45 4.29
N TYR A 35 5.46 -3.25 3.42
CA TYR A 35 4.13 -3.81 3.69
C TYR A 35 4.09 -4.68 4.97
N GLU A 36 5.20 -5.30 5.36
CA GLU A 36 5.29 -6.10 6.59
C GLU A 36 5.28 -5.24 7.87
N ALA A 37 5.57 -3.94 7.77
CA ALA A 37 5.48 -3.01 8.90
C ALA A 37 4.03 -2.62 9.27
N SER A 38 3.09 -2.79 8.33
CA SER A 38 1.67 -2.49 8.51
C SER A 38 0.78 -3.67 8.13
N PRO A 39 0.88 -4.80 8.84
CA PRO A 39 0.28 -6.08 8.43
C PRO A 39 -1.24 -6.06 8.34
N MET A 40 -1.95 -5.26 9.15
CA MET A 40 -3.42 -5.13 9.06
C MET A 40 -3.89 -4.51 7.73
N LEU A 41 -3.04 -3.76 7.03
CA LEU A 41 -3.36 -3.23 5.70
C LEU A 41 -3.29 -4.30 4.60
N ILE A 42 -2.66 -5.45 4.89
CA ILE A 42 -2.50 -6.56 3.94
C ILE A 42 -3.55 -7.63 4.18
N ASN A 43 -3.72 -8.03 5.45
CA ASN A 43 -4.52 -9.19 5.81
C ASN A 43 -5.13 -9.03 7.20
N PRO A 44 -6.47 -9.04 7.32
CA PRO A 44 -7.16 -9.02 8.60
C PRO A 44 -6.69 -10.05 9.62
N ALA A 45 -6.33 -11.26 9.16
CA ALA A 45 -5.84 -12.34 10.02
C ALA A 45 -4.50 -12.05 10.71
N MET A 46 -3.77 -11.03 10.25
CA MET A 46 -2.49 -10.60 10.86
C MET A 46 -2.68 -9.63 12.04
N THR A 47 -3.91 -9.28 12.39
CA THR A 47 -4.23 -8.51 13.60
C THR A 47 -3.74 -9.25 14.82
N GLY A 48 -3.01 -8.56 15.72
CA GLY A 48 -2.43 -9.15 16.92
C GLY A 48 -1.32 -10.18 16.67
N MET A 49 -0.83 -10.33 15.43
CA MET A 49 0.22 -11.30 15.08
C MET A 49 1.61 -10.71 15.32
N PHE A 50 2.00 -10.61 16.57
CA PHE A 50 3.32 -10.15 17.03
C PHE A 50 3.65 -10.76 18.40
N LYS A 51 4.92 -10.67 18.80
CA LYS A 51 5.35 -11.11 20.14
C LYS A 51 5.26 -9.92 21.10
N GLY A 52 4.26 -9.88 21.96
CA GLY A 52 3.97 -8.81 22.91
C GLY A 52 2.48 -8.76 23.22
N ASP A 53 2.00 -7.76 23.97
CA ASP A 53 0.59 -7.60 24.37
C ASP A 53 -0.16 -6.62 23.47
N CYS A 54 0.46 -5.49 23.12
CA CYS A 54 -0.08 -4.55 22.16
C CYS A 54 1.01 -4.01 21.24
N ARG A 55 0.59 -3.59 20.05
CA ARG A 55 1.45 -2.95 19.05
C ARG A 55 0.79 -1.65 18.58
N ALA A 56 1.58 -0.59 18.48
CA ALA A 56 1.22 0.64 17.79
C ALA A 56 2.20 0.89 16.66
N THR A 57 1.71 1.29 15.49
CA THR A 57 2.55 1.56 14.32
C THR A 57 2.20 2.92 13.72
N LEU A 58 3.22 3.71 13.47
CA LEU A 58 3.17 4.91 12.62
C LEU A 58 3.95 4.60 11.34
N HIS A 59 3.36 4.87 10.20
CA HIS A 59 3.98 4.71 8.89
C HIS A 59 3.78 5.97 8.06
N TYR A 60 4.83 6.44 7.41
CA TYR A 60 4.81 7.57 6.50
C TYR A 60 5.52 7.21 5.19
N ARG A 61 4.89 7.51 4.07
CA ARG A 61 5.45 7.35 2.72
C ARG A 61 5.29 8.65 1.93
N SER A 62 6.35 9.02 1.20
CA SER A 62 6.32 10.07 0.20
C SER A 62 6.88 9.52 -1.11
N GLN A 63 6.09 9.59 -2.19
CA GLN A 63 6.43 9.02 -3.50
C GLN A 63 6.37 10.11 -4.57
N TRP A 64 7.35 10.07 -5.51
CA TRP A 64 7.46 10.98 -6.67
C TRP A 64 7.67 12.46 -6.32
N ALA A 65 8.20 12.76 -5.15
CA ALA A 65 8.52 14.13 -4.72
C ALA A 65 9.57 14.83 -5.63
N SER A 66 10.31 14.07 -6.44
CA SER A 66 11.27 14.61 -7.41
C SER A 66 10.65 15.01 -8.75
N ILE A 67 9.40 14.59 -9.02
CA ILE A 67 8.75 14.76 -10.32
C ILE A 67 7.59 15.77 -10.24
N ILE A 68 6.85 15.76 -9.14
CA ILE A 68 5.63 16.57 -8.96
C ILE A 68 5.70 17.41 -7.69
N SER A 69 5.18 18.64 -7.77
CA SER A 69 5.17 19.59 -6.63
C SER A 69 4.30 19.10 -5.47
N ASN A 70 3.22 18.36 -5.75
CA ASN A 70 2.32 17.78 -4.76
C ASN A 70 2.42 16.25 -4.82
N PRO A 71 3.46 15.63 -4.21
CA PRO A 71 3.71 14.21 -4.30
C PRO A 71 2.62 13.39 -3.62
N PHE A 72 2.57 12.10 -3.94
CA PHE A 72 1.77 11.17 -3.17
C PHE A 72 2.35 11.03 -1.77
N ARG A 73 1.52 11.33 -0.77
CA ARG A 73 1.87 11.18 0.64
C ARG A 73 0.86 10.27 1.30
N SER A 74 1.36 9.35 2.09
CA SER A 74 0.52 8.42 2.83
C SER A 74 1.00 8.34 4.27
N THR A 75 0.05 8.37 5.18
CA THR A 75 0.29 8.20 6.61
C THR A 75 -0.66 7.13 7.13
N ALA A 76 -0.11 6.10 7.75
CA ALA A 76 -0.89 5.07 8.41
C ALA A 76 -0.59 5.05 9.91
N LEU A 77 -1.64 4.98 10.70
CA LEU A 77 -1.60 4.75 12.14
C LEU A 77 -2.34 3.46 12.41
N SER A 78 -1.79 2.59 13.22
CA SER A 78 -2.48 1.38 13.64
C SER A 78 -2.20 1.03 15.08
N PHE A 79 -3.18 0.41 15.70
CA PHE A 79 -3.07 -0.17 17.04
C PHE A 79 -3.73 -1.53 17.04
N ASP A 80 -3.07 -2.55 17.58
CA ASP A 80 -3.63 -3.87 17.76
C ASP A 80 -3.15 -4.52 19.07
N THR A 81 -4.03 -5.37 19.61
CA THR A 81 -3.82 -6.06 20.89
C THR A 81 -4.40 -7.48 20.84
N LYS A 82 -4.05 -8.29 21.81
CA LYS A 82 -4.53 -9.67 21.94
C LYS A 82 -5.10 -9.97 23.31
N PHE A 83 -6.22 -10.71 23.27
CA PHE A 83 -6.91 -11.24 24.44
C PHE A 83 -7.01 -12.75 24.28
N LYS A 84 -5.95 -13.48 24.64
CA LYS A 84 -5.80 -14.93 24.37
C LYS A 84 -5.87 -15.19 22.84
N ASP A 85 -6.89 -15.93 22.40
CA ASP A 85 -7.06 -16.33 21.00
C ASP A 85 -7.75 -15.24 20.16
N ILE A 86 -8.47 -14.31 20.80
CA ILE A 86 -9.14 -13.18 20.16
C ILE A 86 -8.15 -12.01 20.08
N LYS A 87 -8.09 -11.38 18.92
CA LYS A 87 -7.24 -10.25 18.63
C LYS A 87 -8.09 -9.13 18.06
N ALA A 88 -7.80 -7.90 18.46
CA ALA A 88 -8.53 -6.73 18.00
C ALA A 88 -7.55 -5.62 17.61
N GLY A 89 -7.95 -4.80 16.65
CA GLY A 89 -7.15 -3.69 16.20
C GLY A 89 -7.97 -2.63 15.47
N VAL A 90 -7.32 -1.52 15.22
CA VAL A 90 -7.84 -0.40 14.45
C VAL A 90 -6.71 0.18 13.61
N TYR A 91 -7.01 0.61 12.40
CA TYR A 91 -6.11 1.44 11.63
C TYR A 91 -6.80 2.63 10.97
N LEU A 92 -6.02 3.68 10.79
CA LEU A 92 -6.32 4.87 10.02
C LEU A 92 -5.24 5.00 8.95
N LEU A 93 -5.64 5.05 7.67
CA LEU A 93 -4.75 5.32 6.55
C LEU A 93 -5.26 6.57 5.85
N ASN A 94 -4.40 7.57 5.71
CA ASN A 94 -4.67 8.74 4.90
C ASN A 94 -3.69 8.79 3.73
N THR A 95 -4.20 9.00 2.53
CA THR A 95 -3.40 9.19 1.31
C THR A 95 -3.84 10.47 0.61
N SER A 96 -2.90 11.31 0.22
CA SER A 96 -3.15 12.55 -0.51
C SER A 96 -2.26 12.66 -1.73
N ALA A 97 -2.80 13.23 -2.83
CA ALA A 97 -2.08 13.36 -4.08
C ALA A 97 -2.57 14.54 -4.91
N GLY A 98 -1.66 15.12 -5.69
CA GLY A 98 -1.96 16.05 -6.77
C GLY A 98 -2.44 17.44 -6.35
N SER A 99 -2.60 18.31 -7.33
CA SER A 99 -3.02 19.72 -7.15
C SER A 99 -4.47 19.83 -6.67
N GLY A 100 -5.36 18.93 -7.09
CA GLY A 100 -6.76 18.85 -6.64
C GLY A 100 -6.91 18.38 -5.20
N LYS A 101 -5.79 18.13 -4.48
CA LYS A 101 -5.80 17.62 -3.11
C LYS A 101 -6.71 16.40 -2.97
N TYR A 102 -6.62 15.48 -3.96
CA TYR A 102 -7.31 14.21 -3.85
C TYR A 102 -6.88 13.52 -2.56
N ASN A 103 -7.83 13.20 -1.72
CA ASN A 103 -7.59 12.65 -0.40
C ASN A 103 -8.45 11.40 -0.18
N THR A 104 -7.82 10.34 0.29
CA THR A 104 -8.49 9.11 0.70
C THR A 104 -8.15 8.84 2.15
N THR A 105 -9.16 8.66 2.99
CA THR A 105 -9.00 8.32 4.40
C THR A 105 -9.76 7.04 4.71
N ASN A 106 -9.04 6.00 5.11
CA ASN A 106 -9.59 4.71 5.52
C ASN A 106 -9.58 4.63 7.04
N PHE A 107 -10.72 4.31 7.65
CA PHE A 107 -10.84 3.97 9.07
C PHE A 107 -11.44 2.58 9.19
N VAL A 108 -10.70 1.65 9.82
CA VAL A 108 -11.07 0.24 9.83
C VAL A 108 -10.83 -0.37 11.21
N LEU A 109 -11.84 -1.06 11.71
CA LEU A 109 -11.78 -1.94 12.88
C LEU A 109 -11.45 -3.35 12.41
N SER A 110 -10.57 -4.04 13.11
CA SER A 110 -10.09 -5.37 12.75
C SER A 110 -10.23 -6.34 13.91
N GLY A 111 -10.74 -7.52 13.63
CA GLY A 111 -10.81 -8.64 14.57
C GLY A 111 -10.20 -9.88 13.95
N ALA A 112 -9.47 -10.66 14.74
CA ALA A 112 -8.94 -11.94 14.30
C ALA A 112 -9.04 -12.99 15.42
N TYR A 113 -9.14 -14.24 15.00
CA TYR A 113 -9.11 -15.41 15.87
C TYR A 113 -7.94 -16.31 15.42
N ASP A 114 -7.13 -16.76 16.39
CA ASP A 114 -5.97 -17.61 16.15
C ASP A 114 -6.21 -18.99 16.79
N TYR A 115 -6.31 -20.00 15.95
CA TYR A 115 -6.51 -21.38 16.35
C TYR A 115 -5.17 -22.12 16.31
N GLN A 116 -4.70 -22.52 17.48
CA GLN A 116 -3.53 -23.39 17.64
C GLN A 116 -3.95 -24.86 17.57
N LEU A 117 -3.28 -25.65 16.75
CA LEU A 117 -3.61 -27.05 16.59
C LEU A 117 -3.27 -27.84 17.89
N ALA A 118 -4.24 -28.54 18.45
CA ALA A 118 -4.09 -29.25 19.72
C ALA A 118 -2.94 -30.29 19.73
N ASN A 119 -2.78 -31.01 18.62
CA ASN A 119 -1.73 -32.06 18.49
C ASN A 119 -0.42 -31.52 17.91
N SER A 120 -0.32 -30.23 17.62
CA SER A 120 0.86 -29.61 17.04
C SER A 120 0.94 -28.13 17.40
N PRO A 121 1.41 -27.80 18.60
CA PRO A 121 1.33 -26.47 19.20
C PRO A 121 2.12 -25.39 18.44
N HIS A 122 2.83 -25.77 17.40
CA HIS A 122 3.58 -24.85 16.55
C HIS A 122 2.82 -24.47 15.26
N ASN A 123 1.71 -25.16 14.96
CA ASN A 123 0.89 -24.87 13.80
C ASN A 123 -0.31 -24.03 14.20
N HIS A 124 -0.48 -22.92 13.52
CA HIS A 124 -1.53 -21.93 13.76
C HIS A 124 -2.31 -21.64 12.49
N PHE A 125 -3.63 -21.51 12.64
CA PHE A 125 -4.53 -21.02 11.63
C PHE A 125 -5.26 -19.80 12.18
N ALA A 126 -5.15 -18.66 11.50
CA ALA A 126 -5.86 -17.46 11.91
C ALA A 126 -6.87 -17.04 10.83
N GLY A 127 -8.05 -16.63 11.29
CA GLY A 127 -9.06 -15.97 10.47
C GLY A 127 -9.29 -14.55 10.95
N GLY A 128 -9.52 -13.62 10.04
CA GLY A 128 -9.73 -12.20 10.38
C GLY A 128 -10.82 -11.56 9.55
N LEU A 129 -11.50 -10.61 10.18
CA LEU A 129 -12.53 -9.76 9.59
C LEU A 129 -12.22 -8.31 9.89
N GLN A 130 -12.43 -7.45 8.91
CA GLN A 130 -12.36 -6.01 9.08
C GLN A 130 -13.65 -5.35 8.61
N LEU A 131 -14.07 -4.32 9.35
CA LEU A 131 -15.24 -3.49 9.06
C LEU A 131 -14.82 -2.02 9.19
N GLY A 132 -15.25 -1.20 8.26
CA GLY A 132 -14.88 0.21 8.28
C GLY A 132 -15.47 1.01 7.15
N GLY A 133 -14.76 2.07 6.79
CA GLY A 133 -15.13 2.93 5.67
C GLY A 133 -13.96 3.69 5.10
N ILE A 134 -14.12 4.04 3.84
CA ILE A 134 -13.19 4.85 3.07
C ILE A 134 -13.91 6.15 2.72
N MET A 135 -13.33 7.27 3.09
CA MET A 135 -13.78 8.59 2.65
C MET A 135 -12.83 9.07 1.55
N LYS A 136 -13.37 9.31 0.35
CA LYS A 136 -12.65 9.93 -0.76
C LYS A 136 -13.14 11.37 -0.95
N SER A 137 -12.23 12.30 -1.16
CA SER A 137 -12.56 13.71 -1.41
C SER A 137 -11.61 14.36 -2.39
N ILE A 138 -12.10 15.38 -3.09
CA ILE A 138 -11.33 16.19 -4.01
C ILE A 138 -11.75 17.65 -3.87
N ASN A 139 -10.80 18.57 -4.01
CA ASN A 139 -11.05 19.99 -4.04
C ASN A 139 -11.04 20.50 -5.49
N PHE A 140 -12.22 20.58 -6.12
CA PHE A 140 -12.37 21.07 -7.48
C PHE A 140 -11.87 22.50 -7.66
N ASN A 141 -11.99 23.37 -6.63
CA ASN A 141 -11.51 24.76 -6.70
C ASN A 141 -9.97 24.88 -6.79
N SER A 142 -9.25 23.78 -6.53
CA SER A 142 -7.79 23.72 -6.65
C SER A 142 -7.34 23.18 -8.01
N LEU A 143 -8.26 22.76 -8.86
CA LEU A 143 -7.99 22.27 -10.20
C LEU A 143 -8.00 23.44 -11.19
N THR A 144 -7.25 23.28 -12.26
CA THR A 144 -7.22 24.20 -13.39
C THR A 144 -7.66 23.41 -14.62
N PHE A 145 -8.66 23.92 -15.33
CA PHE A 145 -9.26 23.28 -16.48
C PHE A 145 -8.88 24.01 -17.77
N GLU A 146 -8.95 23.33 -18.89
CA GLU A 146 -8.54 23.86 -20.19
C GLU A 146 -9.38 25.07 -20.61
N ASP A 147 -10.68 25.08 -20.27
CA ASP A 147 -11.62 26.20 -20.55
C ASP A 147 -11.25 27.51 -19.86
N GLN A 148 -10.43 27.42 -18.79
CA GLN A 148 -9.91 28.59 -18.09
C GLN A 148 -8.73 29.26 -18.80
N TYR A 149 -8.15 28.61 -19.84
CA TYR A 149 -7.00 29.15 -20.55
C TYR A 149 -7.39 30.32 -21.41
N ASP A 150 -6.79 31.49 -21.20
CA ASP A 150 -6.97 32.72 -21.97
C ASP A 150 -5.71 33.04 -22.80
N PRO A 151 -5.69 32.66 -24.09
CA PRO A 151 -4.56 32.98 -24.96
C PRO A 151 -4.44 34.47 -25.25
N ALA A 152 -5.55 35.23 -25.20
CA ALA A 152 -5.56 36.67 -25.44
C ALA A 152 -5.13 37.47 -24.20
N GLY A 153 -5.35 36.93 -23.01
CA GLY A 153 -4.93 37.49 -21.71
C GLY A 153 -3.52 37.15 -21.30
N GLY A 154 -2.62 36.83 -22.24
CA GLY A 154 -1.22 36.54 -21.97
C GLY A 154 -0.93 35.07 -21.67
N GLY A 155 -1.81 34.14 -22.00
CA GLY A 155 -1.63 32.71 -21.79
C GLY A 155 -1.82 32.27 -20.32
N THR A 156 -2.73 32.93 -19.64
CA THR A 156 -3.08 32.63 -18.22
C THR A 156 -4.35 31.78 -18.13
N PHE A 157 -4.59 31.16 -16.98
CA PHE A 157 -5.82 30.43 -16.69
C PHE A 157 -6.76 31.32 -15.86
N SER A 158 -7.25 32.40 -16.46
CA SER A 158 -8.04 33.44 -15.78
C SER A 158 -9.52 33.43 -16.09
N ASN A 159 -9.95 32.69 -17.11
CA ASN A 159 -11.36 32.57 -17.45
C ASN A 159 -12.12 31.75 -16.35
N PRO A 160 -13.41 32.06 -16.13
CA PRO A 160 -14.24 31.19 -15.29
C PRO A 160 -14.40 29.83 -15.95
N THR A 161 -14.34 28.76 -15.17
CA THR A 161 -14.60 27.42 -15.68
C THR A 161 -16.08 27.13 -15.78
N GLY A 162 -16.48 26.46 -16.86
CA GLY A 162 -17.81 25.87 -17.03
C GLY A 162 -17.91 24.46 -16.47
N GLU A 163 -16.78 23.89 -16.00
CA GLU A 163 -16.75 22.55 -15.39
C GLU A 163 -17.47 22.56 -14.05
N THR A 164 -18.53 21.77 -13.96
CA THR A 164 -19.26 21.56 -12.70
C THR A 164 -18.78 20.28 -12.05
N GLY A 165 -18.09 20.41 -10.93
CA GLY A 165 -17.70 19.26 -10.12
C GLY A 165 -18.93 18.52 -9.58
N GLY A 166 -18.86 17.19 -9.53
CA GLY A 166 -19.82 16.36 -8.82
C GLY A 166 -19.71 16.51 -7.30
N ALA A 167 -19.96 15.44 -6.56
CA ALA A 167 -19.75 15.42 -5.11
C ALA A 167 -18.29 15.67 -4.76
N THR A 168 -18.04 16.56 -3.80
CA THR A 168 -16.67 16.85 -3.32
C THR A 168 -16.12 15.74 -2.41
N SER A 169 -16.99 14.86 -1.91
CA SER A 169 -16.64 13.71 -1.08
C SER A 169 -17.64 12.56 -1.24
N THR A 170 -17.16 11.34 -1.05
CA THR A 170 -17.98 10.13 -1.00
C THR A 170 -17.51 9.23 0.14
N PHE A 171 -18.45 8.47 0.73
CA PHE A 171 -18.18 7.47 1.75
C PHE A 171 -18.45 6.07 1.20
N LEU A 172 -17.49 5.17 1.39
CA LEU A 172 -17.50 3.80 0.88
C LEU A 172 -17.46 2.85 2.08
N PRO A 173 -18.45 1.97 2.29
CA PRO A 173 -18.39 0.94 3.32
C PRO A 173 -17.29 -0.08 2.96
N GLU A 174 -16.52 -0.49 3.95
CA GLU A 174 -15.37 -1.37 3.80
C GLU A 174 -15.58 -2.67 4.59
N VAL A 175 -15.44 -3.81 3.91
CA VAL A 175 -15.44 -5.15 4.52
C VAL A 175 -14.29 -5.95 3.92
N ASN A 176 -13.44 -6.51 4.79
CA ASN A 176 -12.30 -7.31 4.39
C ASN A 176 -12.27 -8.63 5.15
N LEU A 177 -11.84 -9.70 4.47
CA LEU A 177 -11.63 -11.03 5.06
C LEU A 177 -10.19 -11.49 4.86
N GLY A 178 -9.70 -12.28 5.80
CA GLY A 178 -8.36 -12.81 5.73
C GLY A 178 -8.18 -14.14 6.41
N PHE A 179 -7.24 -14.91 5.90
CA PHE A 179 -6.80 -16.20 6.44
C PHE A 179 -5.28 -16.24 6.48
N MET A 180 -4.75 -16.93 7.49
CA MET A 180 -3.32 -17.10 7.67
C MET A 180 -3.02 -18.47 8.25
N TYR A 181 -2.10 -19.18 7.63
CA TYR A 181 -1.40 -20.30 8.25
C TYR A 181 0.02 -19.87 8.61
N TYR A 182 0.48 -20.22 9.79
CA TYR A 182 1.88 -20.02 10.15
C TYR A 182 2.39 -21.10 11.11
N TYR A 183 3.64 -21.49 10.89
CA TYR A 183 4.37 -22.36 11.80
C TYR A 183 5.33 -21.52 12.62
N THR A 184 5.34 -21.71 13.95
CA THR A 184 6.22 -20.97 14.85
C THR A 184 6.90 -21.91 15.85
N ASN A 185 8.20 -22.14 15.65
CA ASN A 185 9.02 -22.94 16.53
C ASN A 185 10.42 -22.35 16.60
N THR A 186 10.78 -21.79 17.75
CA THR A 186 12.09 -21.16 17.95
C THR A 186 13.24 -22.16 17.87
N ASN A 187 12.99 -23.45 18.17
CA ASN A 187 13.96 -24.53 18.10
C ASN A 187 14.16 -25.09 16.69
N LYS A 188 13.28 -24.72 15.75
CA LYS A 188 13.41 -25.12 14.35
C LYS A 188 13.99 -24.00 13.52
N ARG A 189 14.82 -24.39 12.56
CA ARG A 189 15.47 -23.44 11.66
C ARG A 189 14.47 -22.79 10.70
N ILE A 190 13.48 -23.50 10.23
CA ILE A 190 12.54 -23.09 9.16
C ILE A 190 11.15 -22.94 9.76
N ASN A 191 10.55 -21.75 9.59
CA ASN A 191 9.22 -21.39 10.05
C ASN A 191 8.44 -20.75 8.90
N PRO A 192 7.70 -21.56 8.10
CA PRO A 192 6.93 -21.09 6.97
C PRO A 192 5.62 -20.43 7.38
N PHE A 193 5.08 -19.57 6.49
CA PHE A 193 3.75 -19.03 6.60
C PHE A 193 3.13 -18.77 5.22
N LEU A 194 1.81 -18.76 5.18
CA LEU A 194 1.04 -18.43 3.99
C LEU A 194 -0.23 -17.69 4.41
N GLY A 195 -0.44 -16.52 3.85
CA GLY A 195 -1.66 -15.75 4.05
C GLY A 195 -2.40 -15.48 2.74
N ALA A 196 -3.71 -15.33 2.88
CA ALA A 196 -4.59 -14.87 1.81
C ALA A 196 -5.62 -13.92 2.38
N SER A 197 -5.96 -12.86 1.64
CA SER A 197 -7.01 -11.93 2.02
C SER A 197 -7.75 -11.38 0.81
N VAL A 198 -9.01 -11.01 1.03
CA VAL A 198 -9.84 -10.29 0.06
C VAL A 198 -10.26 -8.98 0.72
N LEU A 199 -9.92 -7.88 0.09
CA LEU A 199 -10.26 -6.53 0.51
C LEU A 199 -11.37 -5.98 -0.42
N HIS A 200 -12.13 -5.00 0.08
CA HIS A 200 -13.22 -4.34 -0.68
C HIS A 200 -14.33 -5.30 -1.12
N LEU A 201 -14.73 -6.24 -0.25
CA LEU A 201 -15.80 -7.22 -0.54
C LEU A 201 -17.14 -6.59 -0.90
N THR A 202 -17.39 -5.36 -0.47
CA THR A 202 -18.62 -4.61 -0.74
C THR A 202 -18.68 -4.02 -2.13
N GLU A 203 -17.54 -3.93 -2.85
CA GLU A 203 -17.39 -3.25 -4.14
C GLU A 203 -18.21 -1.95 -4.25
N PRO A 204 -18.03 -1.00 -3.30
CA PRO A 204 -18.86 0.18 -3.23
C PRO A 204 -18.64 1.10 -4.44
N ASN A 205 -19.64 1.92 -4.77
CA ASN A 205 -19.50 2.92 -5.82
C ASN A 205 -18.60 4.07 -5.35
N GLU A 206 -17.44 4.23 -5.98
CA GLU A 206 -16.38 5.18 -5.58
C GLU A 206 -16.39 6.51 -6.33
N THR A 207 -17.35 6.70 -7.25
CA THR A 207 -17.38 7.90 -8.09
C THR A 207 -17.67 9.16 -7.27
N LEU A 208 -17.00 10.24 -7.64
CA LEU A 208 -17.30 11.61 -7.23
C LEU A 208 -18.11 12.35 -8.30
N LEU A 209 -18.41 11.70 -9.43
CA LEU A 209 -19.18 12.21 -10.55
C LEU A 209 -20.53 11.49 -10.62
N ASN A 210 -21.40 11.93 -11.50
CA ASN A 210 -22.72 11.33 -11.76
C ASN A 210 -22.64 10.05 -12.62
N SER A 211 -21.62 9.22 -12.41
CA SER A 211 -21.38 7.95 -13.09
C SER A 211 -21.30 6.80 -12.08
N THR A 212 -21.24 5.57 -12.55
CA THR A 212 -21.02 4.42 -11.67
C THR A 212 -19.61 3.90 -11.89
N SER A 213 -18.81 3.88 -10.82
CA SER A 213 -17.48 3.28 -10.79
C SER A 213 -17.34 2.51 -9.50
N LYS A 214 -17.25 1.20 -9.58
CA LYS A 214 -17.10 0.34 -8.39
C LYS A 214 -15.63 0.25 -8.00
N LEU A 215 -15.35 0.33 -6.70
CA LEU A 215 -14.06 -0.04 -6.14
C LEU A 215 -13.91 -1.56 -6.21
N PRO A 216 -13.00 -2.09 -7.05
CA PRO A 216 -12.91 -3.53 -7.25
C PRO A 216 -12.34 -4.26 -6.03
N MET A 217 -12.74 -5.51 -5.83
CA MET A 217 -12.11 -6.39 -4.85
C MET A 217 -10.62 -6.54 -5.13
N ARG A 218 -9.82 -6.55 -4.05
CA ARG A 218 -8.38 -6.82 -4.10
C ARG A 218 -8.07 -8.14 -3.40
N LEU A 219 -7.48 -9.07 -4.15
CA LEU A 219 -6.96 -10.34 -3.64
C LEU A 219 -5.49 -10.19 -3.32
N ASN A 220 -5.09 -10.55 -2.10
CA ASN A 220 -3.69 -10.64 -1.68
C ASN A 220 -3.36 -12.09 -1.32
N ILE A 221 -2.20 -12.56 -1.77
CA ILE A 221 -1.60 -13.84 -1.35
C ILE A 221 -0.17 -13.53 -0.93
N HIS A 222 0.20 -13.91 0.29
CA HIS A 222 1.53 -13.60 0.83
C HIS A 222 2.19 -14.81 1.50
N PRO A 223 3.01 -15.56 0.76
CA PRO A 223 3.86 -16.61 1.29
C PRO A 223 5.12 -16.05 1.92
N GLY A 224 5.69 -16.80 2.85
CA GLY A 224 7.01 -16.49 3.39
C GLY A 224 7.59 -17.57 4.27
N VAL A 225 8.85 -17.39 4.60
CA VAL A 225 9.58 -18.27 5.49
C VAL A 225 10.56 -17.47 6.34
N LYS A 226 10.48 -17.67 7.65
CA LYS A 226 11.47 -17.19 8.60
C LYS A 226 12.50 -18.27 8.86
N VAL A 227 13.77 -17.95 8.65
CA VAL A 227 14.91 -18.87 8.82
C VAL A 227 15.77 -18.40 9.99
N ASN A 228 15.80 -19.18 11.06
CA ASN A 228 16.69 -18.96 12.20
C ASN A 228 18.05 -19.63 11.92
N ILE A 229 19.09 -18.85 11.65
CA ILE A 229 20.44 -19.39 11.39
C ILE A 229 21.09 -19.79 12.70
N ASN A 230 21.09 -18.84 13.66
CA ASN A 230 21.59 -19.03 15.02
C ASN A 230 20.95 -17.99 15.96
N SER A 231 21.41 -17.82 17.19
CA SER A 231 20.91 -16.84 18.17
C SER A 231 21.02 -15.38 17.67
N LYS A 232 21.99 -15.09 16.79
CA LYS A 232 22.31 -13.73 16.32
C LYS A 232 21.69 -13.40 14.97
N PHE A 233 21.57 -14.39 14.06
CA PHE A 233 21.15 -14.14 12.69
C PHE A 233 19.84 -14.84 12.35
N GLN A 234 18.91 -14.07 11.81
CA GLN A 234 17.64 -14.54 11.25
C GLN A 234 17.43 -13.94 9.87
N PHE A 235 16.79 -14.68 8.98
CA PHE A 235 16.36 -14.20 7.68
C PHE A 235 14.86 -14.40 7.53
N LEU A 236 14.21 -13.45 6.85
CA LEU A 236 12.83 -13.51 6.43
C LEU A 236 12.79 -13.34 4.92
N MET A 237 12.34 -14.37 4.22
CA MET A 237 12.03 -14.31 2.81
C MET A 237 10.52 -14.35 2.66
N HIS A 238 9.94 -13.35 2.03
CA HIS A 238 8.50 -13.27 1.87
C HIS A 238 8.14 -12.55 0.58
N GLY A 239 6.97 -12.85 0.08
CA GLY A 239 6.41 -12.18 -1.08
C GLY A 239 4.98 -11.80 -0.85
N ILE A 240 4.46 -10.95 -1.73
CA ILE A 240 3.05 -10.67 -1.83
C ILE A 240 2.67 -10.54 -3.30
N VAL A 241 1.56 -11.16 -3.65
CA VAL A 241 0.87 -10.96 -4.91
C VAL A 241 -0.43 -10.24 -4.60
N MET A 242 -0.62 -9.07 -5.18
CA MET A 242 -1.82 -8.26 -5.08
C MET A 242 -2.48 -8.20 -6.45
N LYS A 243 -3.72 -8.67 -6.55
CA LYS A 243 -4.50 -8.61 -7.79
C LYS A 243 -5.76 -7.79 -7.56
N GLN A 244 -5.95 -6.75 -8.37
CA GLN A 244 -7.14 -5.90 -8.39
C GLN A 244 -7.54 -5.66 -9.84
N GLU A 245 -8.73 -6.10 -10.24
CA GLU A 245 -9.16 -6.15 -11.64
C GLU A 245 -8.14 -6.84 -12.56
N ASN A 246 -7.59 -6.06 -13.50
CA ASN A 246 -6.62 -6.51 -14.51
C ASN A 246 -5.16 -6.25 -14.09
N ILE A 247 -4.94 -5.58 -12.95
CA ILE A 247 -3.60 -5.27 -12.46
C ILE A 247 -3.18 -6.34 -11.46
N THR A 248 -1.98 -6.85 -11.65
CA THR A 248 -1.32 -7.75 -10.70
C THR A 248 0.03 -7.18 -10.33
N GLU A 249 0.25 -6.91 -9.05
CA GLU A 249 1.53 -6.50 -8.52
C GLU A 249 2.15 -7.61 -7.69
N ILE A 250 3.44 -7.81 -7.87
CA ILE A 250 4.20 -8.80 -7.13
C ILE A 250 5.38 -8.11 -6.47
N MET A 251 5.51 -8.28 -5.17
CA MET A 251 6.70 -7.89 -4.42
C MET A 251 7.35 -9.12 -3.81
N PHE A 252 8.66 -9.15 -3.85
CA PHE A 252 9.46 -10.16 -3.18
C PHE A 252 10.53 -9.49 -2.33
N SER A 253 10.59 -9.86 -1.05
CA SER A 253 11.43 -9.24 -0.04
C SER A 253 12.38 -10.24 0.59
N TRP A 254 13.59 -9.78 0.82
CA TRP A 254 14.62 -10.49 1.54
C TRP A 254 15.17 -9.61 2.65
N MET A 255 14.86 -9.99 3.91
CA MET A 255 15.21 -9.24 5.10
C MET A 255 16.16 -10.04 5.99
N GLY A 256 17.23 -9.43 6.43
CA GLY A 256 18.17 -9.98 7.42
C GLY A 256 18.00 -9.25 8.77
N TYR A 257 18.11 -10.00 9.85
CA TYR A 257 18.06 -9.46 11.22
C TYR A 257 19.29 -9.93 11.98
N TYR A 258 19.99 -8.96 12.57
CA TYR A 258 21.16 -9.21 13.41
C TYR A 258 20.87 -8.80 14.85
N HIS A 259 20.91 -9.75 15.78
CA HIS A 259 20.73 -9.53 17.21
C HIS A 259 22.04 -9.11 17.85
N MET A 260 22.09 -7.90 18.37
CA MET A 260 23.18 -7.34 19.15
C MET A 260 22.98 -7.69 20.61
N GLU A 261 23.39 -8.90 21.03
CA GLU A 261 23.13 -9.47 22.38
C GLU A 261 23.54 -8.53 23.52
N SER A 262 24.68 -7.85 23.42
CA SER A 262 25.17 -6.91 24.45
C SER A 262 24.27 -5.69 24.70
N LYS A 263 23.39 -5.34 23.75
CA LYS A 263 22.50 -4.16 23.79
C LYS A 263 21.03 -4.54 23.78
N ASP A 264 20.70 -5.84 23.68
CA ASP A 264 19.34 -6.34 23.43
C ASP A 264 18.64 -5.55 22.30
N ALA A 265 19.35 -5.42 21.19
CA ALA A 265 18.89 -4.67 20.03
C ALA A 265 19.01 -5.51 18.76
N PHE A 266 18.16 -5.22 17.77
CA PHE A 266 18.22 -5.88 16.47
C PHE A 266 18.44 -4.82 15.38
N ALA A 267 19.48 -5.01 14.58
CA ALA A 267 19.62 -4.32 13.31
C ALA A 267 18.94 -5.13 12.22
N SER A 268 18.21 -4.48 11.33
CA SER A 268 17.61 -5.10 10.14
C SER A 268 18.09 -4.42 8.87
N TYR A 269 18.21 -5.20 7.81
CA TYR A 269 18.55 -4.74 6.48
C TYR A 269 17.84 -5.63 5.46
N GLY A 270 17.58 -5.11 4.29
CA GLY A 270 16.89 -5.91 3.28
C GLY A 270 16.77 -5.24 1.94
N ILE A 271 16.25 -6.02 1.02
CA ILE A 271 15.94 -5.60 -0.33
C ILE A 271 14.59 -6.18 -0.75
N THR A 272 13.78 -5.36 -1.41
CA THR A 272 12.53 -5.78 -2.03
C THR A 272 12.56 -5.46 -3.52
N ARG A 273 12.09 -6.39 -4.34
CA ARG A 273 11.82 -6.17 -5.76
C ARG A 273 10.32 -6.04 -5.96
N ARG A 274 9.88 -4.99 -6.66
CA ARG A 274 8.49 -4.76 -7.08
C ARG A 274 8.43 -4.81 -8.61
N THR A 275 7.43 -5.53 -9.16
CA THR A 275 7.40 -5.85 -10.59
C THR A 275 6.72 -4.79 -11.44
N ASN A 276 5.54 -4.25 -11.05
CA ASN A 276 4.79 -3.33 -11.91
C ASN A 276 5.39 -1.93 -12.00
N ASP A 277 5.83 -1.37 -10.88
CA ASP A 277 6.54 -0.09 -10.87
C ASP A 277 8.05 -0.27 -11.12
N ASP A 278 8.47 -1.51 -11.38
CA ASP A 278 9.89 -1.85 -11.61
C ASP A 278 10.82 -1.12 -10.65
N ALA A 279 10.59 -1.28 -9.36
CA ALA A 279 11.40 -0.65 -8.33
C ALA A 279 12.21 -1.69 -7.55
N VAL A 280 13.40 -1.29 -7.16
CA VAL A 280 14.20 -1.97 -6.14
C VAL A 280 14.20 -1.11 -4.89
N ILE A 281 13.86 -1.71 -3.76
CA ILE A 281 13.67 -1.02 -2.49
C ILE A 281 14.74 -1.51 -1.51
N ALA A 282 15.53 -0.60 -0.98
CA ALA A 282 16.48 -0.88 0.08
C ALA A 282 15.85 -0.59 1.45
N HIS A 283 16.09 -1.46 2.42
CA HIS A 283 15.56 -1.35 3.78
C HIS A 283 16.68 -1.38 4.80
N ILE A 284 16.56 -0.52 5.83
CA ILE A 284 17.35 -0.58 7.05
C ILE A 284 16.45 -0.36 8.26
N GLY A 285 16.81 -0.93 9.39
CA GLY A 285 16.05 -0.72 10.62
C GLY A 285 16.85 -1.03 11.88
N LEU A 286 16.32 -0.53 12.96
CA LEU A 286 16.87 -0.74 14.30
C LEU A 286 15.72 -0.96 15.28
N LYS A 287 15.71 -2.09 15.94
CA LYS A 287 14.83 -2.36 17.07
C LYS A 287 15.65 -2.29 18.35
N TYR A 288 15.23 -1.43 19.25
CA TYR A 288 15.81 -1.30 20.59
C TYR A 288 14.69 -1.32 21.63
N LYS A 289 14.74 -2.28 22.54
CA LYS A 289 13.67 -2.49 23.52
C LYS A 289 12.30 -2.67 22.84
N GLN A 290 11.39 -1.77 23.13
CA GLN A 290 10.00 -1.79 22.63
C GLN A 290 9.79 -1.05 21.31
N LEU A 291 10.79 -0.28 20.86
CA LEU A 291 10.70 0.54 19.65
C LEU A 291 11.52 -0.06 18.51
N GLU A 292 10.91 -0.06 17.33
CA GLU A 292 11.55 -0.43 16.08
C GLU A 292 11.36 0.71 15.06
N TYR A 293 12.46 1.18 14.50
CA TYR A 293 12.51 2.20 13.46
C TYR A 293 12.95 1.52 12.16
N ARG A 294 12.24 1.80 11.08
CA ARG A 294 12.60 1.31 9.75
C ARG A 294 12.56 2.44 8.74
N LEU A 295 13.53 2.44 7.86
CA LEU A 295 13.63 3.33 6.71
C LEU A 295 13.72 2.49 5.45
N SER A 296 13.07 2.93 4.39
CA SER A 296 13.29 2.38 3.06
C SER A 296 13.29 3.45 1.99
N TYR A 297 13.95 3.15 0.90
CA TYR A 297 14.03 4.00 -0.26
C TYR A 297 13.82 3.17 -1.53
N ASP A 298 12.85 3.61 -2.35
CA ASP A 298 12.52 3.00 -3.63
C ASP A 298 13.41 3.62 -4.72
N VAL A 299 14.09 2.78 -5.48
CA VAL A 299 14.83 3.16 -6.67
C VAL A 299 14.06 2.67 -7.89
N ASN A 300 13.56 3.60 -8.71
CA ASN A 300 12.82 3.25 -9.93
C ASN A 300 13.79 2.65 -10.96
N THR A 301 13.41 1.50 -11.51
CA THR A 301 14.17 0.77 -12.54
C THR A 301 13.39 0.61 -13.85
N SER A 302 12.15 1.16 -13.91
CA SER A 302 11.29 1.19 -15.10
C SER A 302 11.60 2.35 -16.04
N ASN A 303 10.78 2.54 -17.06
CA ASN A 303 10.85 3.69 -17.97
C ASN A 303 10.70 5.05 -17.25
N LEU A 304 10.15 5.07 -16.02
CA LEU A 304 10.13 6.26 -15.16
C LEU A 304 11.53 6.68 -14.69
N GLN A 305 12.54 5.83 -14.83
CA GLN A 305 13.92 6.13 -14.45
C GLN A 305 14.45 7.40 -15.13
N SER A 306 14.16 7.59 -16.41
CA SER A 306 14.62 8.75 -17.19
C SER A 306 14.01 10.06 -16.70
N VAL A 307 12.76 10.05 -16.25
CA VAL A 307 12.02 11.24 -15.79
C VAL A 307 12.30 11.51 -14.30
N SER A 308 12.41 10.46 -13.50
CA SER A 308 12.57 10.56 -12.04
C SER A 308 14.04 10.61 -11.59
N ASN A 309 15.02 10.45 -12.50
CA ASN A 309 16.42 10.20 -12.17
C ASN A 309 16.56 9.04 -11.15
N SER A 310 15.82 7.95 -11.36
CA SER A 310 15.72 6.78 -10.48
C SER A 310 15.12 7.06 -9.08
N ARG A 311 14.63 8.26 -8.80
CA ARG A 311 14.08 8.62 -7.49
C ARG A 311 12.62 8.17 -7.40
N GLY A 312 12.34 7.19 -6.57
CA GLY A 312 11.00 6.61 -6.37
C GLY A 312 10.30 7.18 -5.14
N GLY A 313 10.48 6.54 -4.00
CA GLY A 313 9.80 6.90 -2.77
C GLY A 313 10.64 6.69 -1.53
N PHE A 314 10.27 7.39 -0.48
CA PHE A 314 10.85 7.26 0.85
C PHE A 314 9.77 6.78 1.82
N GLU A 315 10.09 5.82 2.69
CA GLU A 315 9.22 5.37 3.75
C GLU A 315 9.93 5.34 5.09
N LEU A 316 9.18 5.76 6.12
CA LEU A 316 9.55 5.66 7.52
C LEU A 316 8.47 4.89 8.26
N SER A 317 8.83 3.91 9.06
CA SER A 317 7.92 3.31 10.04
C SER A 317 8.52 3.31 11.44
N VAL A 318 7.65 3.53 12.42
CA VAL A 318 7.95 3.43 13.85
C VAL A 318 6.96 2.45 14.45
N ILE A 319 7.47 1.38 15.02
CA ILE A 319 6.67 0.31 15.60
C ILE A 319 6.98 0.23 17.09
N PHE A 320 5.96 0.36 17.92
CA PHE A 320 6.04 0.15 19.36
C PHE A 320 5.36 -1.17 19.71
N ILE A 321 6.03 -2.03 20.44
CA ILE A 321 5.49 -3.30 20.95
C ILE A 321 5.68 -3.33 22.46
N SER A 322 4.56 -3.28 23.19
CA SER A 322 4.55 -3.47 24.63
C SER A 322 4.54 -4.95 24.97
N SER A 323 5.37 -5.37 25.92
CA SER A 323 5.26 -6.66 26.59
C SER A 323 5.06 -6.39 28.08
N LYS A 324 4.09 -7.05 28.70
CA LYS A 324 3.98 -7.03 30.16
C LYS A 324 5.28 -7.56 30.70
N VAL A 325 5.98 -6.73 31.46
CA VAL A 325 7.00 -7.22 32.39
C VAL A 325 6.18 -7.91 33.47
N ASN A 326 6.14 -9.24 33.49
CA ASN A 326 5.64 -9.94 34.66
C ASN A 326 6.57 -9.50 35.82
N PRO A 327 6.05 -8.81 36.85
CA PRO A 327 6.85 -8.56 38.02
C PRO A 327 7.21 -9.94 38.62
N THR A 328 8.49 -10.24 38.61
CA THR A 328 9.08 -11.40 39.30
C THR A 328 8.85 -11.30 40.79
#